data_21cec1a66b4160fb6abfa77192a1abc5
#
_entry.id   21cec1a66b4160fb6abfa77192a1abc5
#
_cell.length_a   1.000
_cell.length_b   1.000
_cell.length_c   1.000
_cell.angle_alpha   90.00
_cell.angle_beta   90.00
_cell.angle_gamma   90.00
#
_symmetry.space_group_name_H-M   'P 1'
#
loop_
_entity.id
_entity.type
_entity.pdbx_description
1 polymer ?
#
loop_
_entity_poly.entity_id
_entity_poly.type
_entity_poly.pdbx_seq_one_letter_code
_entity_poly.pdbx_strand_id
1 'polypeptide(L)'
;MKKQSLLGITAKLSLLLILACSVALTTQSQDTKKQKKQKQDTSDNPMPMPPVPTADQLDNNIGEMLGAWQVGDVDAMHKYYADDATFTSGAFEPPIVGFQNYVTAYQKARANFEGTQLIRRNTVIFFRTDFAWASYQWELLATVGGRAFNARGQTTLVFGKTGDKWLIVHNHTSQICDVSAPTPAPAAAKPGN
;
A
#
# COMPACT_ATOMS: atom_id res chain seq x y z
N MET A 1 -29.51 22.56 -41.57
CA MET A 1 -29.83 21.40 -42.44
C MET A 1 -28.53 20.58 -42.61
N LYS A 2 -28.46 19.41 -42.03
CA LYS A 2 -28.08 18.12 -42.57
C LYS A 2 -28.03 17.12 -41.41
N LYS A 3 -29.01 16.25 -41.45
CA LYS A 3 -29.12 14.98 -40.75
C LYS A 3 -28.07 14.01 -41.39
N GLN A 4 -27.62 13.09 -40.57
CA GLN A 4 -27.34 11.67 -40.92
C GLN A 4 -26.53 11.12 -39.76
N SER A 5 -26.66 9.94 -39.27
CA SER A 5 -27.51 8.78 -39.52
C SER A 5 -27.06 7.73 -38.50
N LEU A 6 -28.04 7.08 -37.88
CA LEU A 6 -27.90 5.82 -37.14
C LEU A 6 -27.33 4.72 -38.05
N LEU A 7 -26.78 3.74 -37.48
CA LEU A 7 -26.67 2.28 -37.69
C LEU A 7 -25.27 1.85 -37.30
N GLY A 8 -25.01 0.75 -36.62
CA GLY A 8 -25.81 -0.42 -36.29
C GLY A 8 -25.00 -1.32 -35.40
N ILE A 9 -25.61 -1.83 -34.46
CA ILE A 9 -25.87 -3.23 -34.08
C ILE A 9 -24.90 -4.22 -34.76
N THR A 10 -24.17 -4.98 -33.96
CA THR A 10 -24.23 -6.45 -34.02
C THR A 10 -23.63 -7.08 -32.79
N ALA A 11 -24.46 -7.77 -32.05
CA ALA A 11 -24.16 -8.83 -31.12
C ALA A 11 -23.41 -9.97 -31.83
N LYS A 12 -22.40 -10.55 -31.20
CA LYS A 12 -22.02 -11.95 -31.43
C LYS A 12 -21.80 -12.66 -30.12
N LEU A 13 -22.73 -13.49 -29.90
CA LEU A 13 -22.86 -14.63 -29.01
C LEU A 13 -21.84 -15.71 -29.39
N SER A 14 -21.53 -16.58 -28.43
CA SER A 14 -20.93 -17.93 -28.55
C SER A 14 -19.42 -17.99 -28.38
N LEU A 15 -18.85 -18.76 -27.50
CA LEU A 15 -18.98 -20.23 -27.44
C LEU A 15 -18.38 -20.76 -26.14
N LEU A 16 -19.17 -21.54 -25.41
CA LEU A 16 -18.73 -22.45 -24.35
C LEU A 16 -17.78 -23.50 -24.96
N LEU A 17 -16.63 -23.68 -24.37
CA LEU A 17 -15.84 -24.90 -24.60
C LEU A 17 -15.51 -25.54 -23.25
N ILE A 18 -16.28 -26.57 -22.94
CA ILE A 18 -16.04 -27.52 -21.85
C ILE A 18 -14.97 -28.47 -22.35
N LEU A 19 -13.79 -28.47 -21.73
CA LEU A 19 -12.78 -29.51 -21.95
C LEU A 19 -12.70 -30.40 -20.71
N ALA A 20 -13.32 -31.53 -20.78
CA ALA A 20 -13.16 -32.61 -19.83
C ALA A 20 -11.77 -33.24 -19.98
N CYS A 21 -10.93 -33.13 -18.95
CA CYS A 21 -9.64 -33.82 -18.92
C CYS A 21 -9.76 -35.10 -18.09
N SER A 22 -9.70 -36.21 -18.79
CA SER A 22 -9.75 -37.57 -18.27
C SER A 22 -8.51 -37.88 -17.45
N VAL A 23 -8.72 -38.35 -16.22
CA VAL A 23 -7.67 -38.86 -15.33
C VAL A 23 -7.29 -40.28 -15.78
N ALA A 24 -6.10 -40.45 -16.28
CA ALA A 24 -5.49 -41.76 -16.49
C ALA A 24 -4.71 -42.16 -15.23
N LEU A 25 -5.21 -43.14 -14.50
CA LEU A 25 -4.48 -43.85 -13.47
C LEU A 25 -3.42 -44.75 -14.13
N THR A 26 -2.16 -44.42 -13.94
CA THR A 26 -1.07 -45.38 -14.16
C THR A 26 -0.58 -45.89 -12.83
N THR A 27 -0.89 -47.13 -12.55
CA THR A 27 -0.27 -47.95 -11.51
C THR A 27 1.17 -48.26 -11.92
N GLN A 28 2.14 -47.79 -11.17
CA GLN A 28 3.53 -48.25 -11.27
C GLN A 28 3.93 -49.10 -10.08
N SER A 29 4.42 -50.26 -10.46
CA SER A 29 4.91 -51.35 -9.65
C SER A 29 6.08 -50.97 -8.75
N GLN A 30 6.06 -51.48 -7.52
CA GLN A 30 7.10 -51.32 -6.52
C GLN A 30 8.33 -52.18 -6.88
N ASP A 31 9.45 -51.54 -7.16
CA ASP A 31 10.77 -52.13 -7.10
C ASP A 31 11.44 -51.76 -5.78
N THR A 32 11.57 -52.72 -4.90
CA THR A 32 12.27 -52.68 -3.63
C THR A 32 13.79 -52.65 -3.87
N LYS A 33 14.41 -51.49 -3.96
CA LYS A 33 15.85 -51.36 -3.80
C LYS A 33 16.19 -50.92 -2.36
N LYS A 34 16.91 -51.82 -1.66
CA LYS A 34 17.54 -51.58 -0.37
C LYS A 34 18.38 -50.27 -0.43
N GLN A 35 17.88 -49.17 0.12
CA GLN A 35 18.70 -48.00 0.35
C GLN A 35 19.42 -48.11 1.70
N LYS A 36 20.76 -48.04 1.63
CA LYS A 36 21.67 -47.89 2.74
C LYS A 36 21.19 -46.69 3.60
N LYS A 37 21.02 -46.91 4.90
CA LYS A 37 20.80 -45.86 5.89
C LYS A 37 21.99 -44.91 5.87
N GLN A 38 21.88 -43.79 5.19
CA GLN A 38 22.74 -42.64 5.38
C GLN A 38 22.20 -41.94 6.65
N LYS A 39 22.99 -41.94 7.71
CA LYS A 39 22.74 -41.18 8.91
C LYS A 39 22.73 -39.70 8.47
N GLN A 40 21.55 -39.15 8.31
CA GLN A 40 21.32 -37.72 8.12
C GLN A 40 21.42 -37.13 9.54
N ASP A 41 22.56 -36.53 9.88
CA ASP A 41 22.67 -35.64 11.02
C ASP A 41 21.80 -34.40 10.70
N THR A 42 20.51 -34.53 10.92
CA THR A 42 19.64 -33.37 11.00
C THR A 42 19.85 -32.76 12.38
N SER A 43 20.81 -31.89 12.48
CA SER A 43 20.81 -30.84 13.50
C SER A 43 19.66 -29.89 13.15
N ASP A 44 18.44 -30.37 13.36
CA ASP A 44 17.25 -29.52 13.37
C ASP A 44 17.26 -28.67 14.64
N ASN A 45 18.23 -27.78 14.73
CA ASN A 45 18.12 -26.65 15.62
C ASN A 45 17.37 -25.57 14.82
N PRO A 46 16.06 -25.36 15.04
CA PRO A 46 15.35 -24.30 14.34
C PRO A 46 16.12 -23.01 14.60
N MET A 47 16.55 -22.34 13.52
CA MET A 47 17.16 -21.02 13.67
C MET A 47 16.23 -20.18 14.56
N PRO A 48 16.78 -19.52 15.59
CA PRO A 48 15.96 -18.70 16.47
C PRO A 48 15.21 -17.68 15.59
N MET A 49 13.88 -17.74 15.62
CA MET A 49 13.08 -16.72 14.94
C MET A 49 13.46 -15.36 15.54
N PRO A 50 13.70 -14.34 14.71
CA PRO A 50 13.94 -13.01 15.22
C PRO A 50 12.78 -12.61 16.13
N PRO A 51 13.08 -11.91 17.24
CA PRO A 51 12.07 -11.51 18.20
C PRO A 51 10.99 -10.66 17.51
N VAL A 52 9.74 -10.87 17.92
CA VAL A 52 8.63 -9.98 17.53
C VAL A 52 8.94 -8.59 18.09
N PRO A 53 8.87 -7.52 17.28
CA PRO A 53 9.13 -6.18 17.78
C PRO A 53 8.08 -5.79 18.83
N THR A 54 8.46 -4.93 19.76
CA THR A 54 7.50 -4.34 20.69
C THR A 54 6.64 -3.28 19.98
N ALA A 55 5.51 -2.91 20.61
CA ALA A 55 4.68 -1.81 20.11
C ALA A 55 5.49 -0.51 20.03
N ASP A 56 6.32 -0.22 21.02
CA ASP A 56 7.16 0.97 21.04
C ASP A 56 8.20 0.97 19.91
N GLN A 57 8.78 -0.18 19.59
CA GLN A 57 9.71 -0.30 18.46
C GLN A 57 9.02 -0.02 17.12
N LEU A 58 7.81 -0.56 16.89
CA LEU A 58 7.06 -0.25 15.68
C LEU A 58 6.58 1.21 15.66
N ASP A 59 6.17 1.76 16.79
CA ASP A 59 5.79 3.17 16.89
C ASP A 59 6.95 4.11 16.54
N ASN A 60 8.14 3.82 17.06
CA ASN A 60 9.37 4.54 16.72
C ASN A 60 9.71 4.41 15.23
N ASN A 61 9.65 3.19 14.67
CA ASN A 61 9.90 2.97 13.23
C ASN A 61 8.92 3.78 12.36
N ILE A 62 7.64 3.85 12.74
CA ILE A 62 6.67 4.68 12.05
C ILE A 62 7.07 6.16 12.15
N GLY A 63 7.47 6.63 13.33
CA GLY A 63 7.93 8.00 13.54
C GLY A 63 9.12 8.38 12.66
N GLU A 64 10.14 7.52 12.62
CA GLU A 64 11.35 7.72 11.81
C GLU A 64 11.04 7.68 10.31
N MET A 65 10.22 6.72 9.87
CA MET A 65 9.76 6.63 8.49
C MET A 65 9.01 7.90 8.05
N LEU A 66 8.10 8.42 8.89
CA LEU A 66 7.36 9.65 8.60
C LEU A 66 8.27 10.89 8.63
N GLY A 67 9.27 10.92 9.51
CA GLY A 67 10.30 11.96 9.51
C GLY A 67 11.08 11.98 8.20
N ALA A 68 11.53 10.81 7.73
CA ALA A 68 12.20 10.66 6.45
C ALA A 68 11.29 11.11 5.27
N TRP A 69 10.02 10.69 5.30
CA TRP A 69 9.01 11.12 4.32
C TRP A 69 8.86 12.65 4.31
N GLN A 70 8.78 13.27 5.48
CA GLN A 70 8.61 14.72 5.60
C GLN A 70 9.75 15.51 4.96
N VAL A 71 10.99 15.06 5.12
CA VAL A 71 12.18 15.76 4.58
C VAL A 71 12.55 15.33 3.16
N GLY A 72 11.95 14.24 2.66
CA GLY A 72 12.22 13.74 1.31
C GLY A 72 13.39 12.75 1.23
N ASP A 73 13.82 12.20 2.36
CA ASP A 73 14.90 11.20 2.43
C ASP A 73 14.37 9.81 2.09
N VAL A 74 14.42 9.46 0.80
CA VAL A 74 13.90 8.18 0.29
C VAL A 74 14.74 6.99 0.75
N ASP A 75 16.03 7.17 0.97
CA ASP A 75 16.92 6.11 1.44
C ASP A 75 16.66 5.77 2.91
N ALA A 76 16.42 6.79 3.73
CA ALA A 76 15.99 6.60 5.10
C ALA A 76 14.60 5.96 5.17
N MET A 77 13.64 6.36 4.33
CA MET A 77 12.33 5.73 4.21
C MET A 77 12.43 4.24 3.87
N HIS A 78 13.31 3.86 2.92
CA HIS A 78 13.45 2.49 2.44
C HIS A 78 13.85 1.50 3.54
N LYS A 79 14.47 1.96 4.61
CA LYS A 79 14.83 1.11 5.75
C LYS A 79 13.63 0.45 6.44
N TYR A 80 12.44 1.01 6.25
CA TYR A 80 11.18 0.58 6.89
C TYR A 80 10.23 -0.16 5.96
N TYR A 81 10.47 -0.13 4.63
CA TYR A 81 9.61 -0.78 3.63
C TYR A 81 10.29 -2.00 3.01
N ALA A 82 9.50 -3.02 2.73
CA ALA A 82 9.93 -4.12 1.87
C ALA A 82 10.03 -3.63 0.41
N ASP A 83 10.93 -4.23 -0.38
CA ASP A 83 11.13 -3.88 -1.79
C ASP A 83 9.85 -4.08 -2.62
N ASP A 84 9.07 -5.10 -2.31
CA ASP A 84 7.82 -5.48 -2.95
C ASP A 84 6.57 -4.89 -2.27
N ALA A 85 6.75 -3.95 -1.35
CA ALA A 85 5.64 -3.32 -0.63
C ALA A 85 4.58 -2.77 -1.59
N THR A 86 3.32 -2.84 -1.17
CA THR A 86 2.19 -2.31 -1.94
C THR A 86 1.65 -1.03 -1.30
N PHE A 87 1.24 -0.09 -2.14
CA PHE A 87 0.72 1.22 -1.70
C PHE A 87 -0.63 1.47 -2.35
N THR A 88 -1.62 1.76 -1.52
CA THR A 88 -2.97 2.10 -1.96
C THR A 88 -3.31 3.50 -1.45
N SER A 89 -3.76 4.37 -2.34
CA SER A 89 -4.33 5.66 -1.99
C SER A 89 -5.86 5.55 -1.87
N GLY A 90 -6.50 6.55 -1.27
CA GLY A 90 -7.96 6.65 -1.27
C GLY A 90 -8.55 7.08 -2.62
N ALA A 91 -7.72 7.33 -3.63
CA ALA A 91 -8.15 7.63 -4.99
C ALA A 91 -8.53 6.32 -5.73
N PHE A 92 -9.38 6.45 -6.74
CA PHE A 92 -9.74 5.31 -7.61
C PHE A 92 -8.61 5.06 -8.62
N GLU A 93 -7.45 4.64 -8.11
CA GLU A 93 -6.25 4.34 -8.88
C GLU A 93 -5.76 2.93 -8.53
N PRO A 94 -5.10 2.25 -9.49
CA PRO A 94 -4.48 0.97 -9.20
C PRO A 94 -3.44 1.09 -8.07
N PRO A 95 -3.30 0.07 -7.21
CA PRO A 95 -2.24 0.03 -6.22
C PRO A 95 -0.85 0.12 -6.88
N ILE A 96 0.05 0.87 -6.26
CA ILE A 96 1.46 0.87 -6.66
C ILE A 96 2.13 -0.34 -6.02
N VAL A 97 2.83 -1.13 -6.80
CA VAL A 97 3.59 -2.30 -6.36
C VAL A 97 5.07 -2.01 -6.45
N GLY A 98 5.78 -2.25 -5.36
CA GLY A 98 7.21 -2.03 -5.22
C GLY A 98 7.59 -0.63 -4.72
N PHE A 99 8.53 -0.60 -3.77
CA PHE A 99 8.97 0.66 -3.15
C PHE A 99 9.55 1.64 -4.17
N GLN A 100 10.32 1.19 -5.16
CA GLN A 100 10.92 2.06 -6.17
C GLN A 100 9.86 2.78 -7.04
N ASN A 101 8.75 2.10 -7.36
CA ASN A 101 7.64 2.72 -8.08
C ASN A 101 6.92 3.76 -7.21
N TYR A 102 6.78 3.47 -5.92
CA TYR A 102 6.26 4.43 -4.94
C TYR A 102 7.15 5.67 -4.85
N VAL A 103 8.49 5.52 -4.78
CA VAL A 103 9.44 6.65 -4.74
C VAL A 103 9.23 7.58 -5.92
N THR A 104 9.05 7.04 -7.12
CA THR A 104 8.81 7.84 -8.33
C THR A 104 7.54 8.69 -8.21
N ALA A 105 6.44 8.09 -7.74
CA ALA A 105 5.17 8.81 -7.52
C ALA A 105 5.30 9.85 -6.39
N TYR A 106 5.94 9.47 -5.29
CA TYR A 106 6.19 10.32 -4.14
C TYR A 106 7.02 11.57 -4.51
N GLN A 107 8.15 11.40 -5.19
CA GLN A 107 9.01 12.52 -5.58
C GLN A 107 8.29 13.50 -6.49
N LYS A 108 7.47 12.99 -7.44
CA LYS A 108 6.64 13.84 -8.30
C LYS A 108 5.62 14.65 -7.50
N ALA A 109 4.96 14.05 -6.54
CA ALA A 109 4.01 14.76 -5.68
C ALA A 109 4.72 15.77 -4.77
N ARG A 110 5.82 15.33 -4.14
CA ARG A 110 6.61 16.09 -3.17
C ARG A 110 7.23 17.37 -3.76
N ALA A 111 7.60 17.36 -5.05
CA ALA A 111 8.22 18.48 -5.74
C ALA A 111 7.38 19.78 -5.67
N ASN A 112 6.09 19.69 -5.42
CA ASN A 112 5.20 20.83 -5.33
C ASN A 112 4.99 21.33 -3.90
N PHE A 113 5.56 20.68 -2.88
CA PHE A 113 5.36 21.04 -1.48
C PHE A 113 6.56 21.79 -0.92
N GLU A 114 6.30 22.90 -0.24
CA GLU A 114 7.26 23.68 0.53
C GLU A 114 6.84 23.68 1.99
N GLY A 115 7.81 23.71 2.92
CA GLY A 115 7.54 23.81 4.36
C GLY A 115 6.70 22.68 4.92
N THR A 116 6.90 21.45 4.42
CA THR A 116 6.10 20.27 4.77
C THR A 116 6.21 19.92 6.25
N GLN A 117 5.07 19.80 6.92
CA GLN A 117 4.95 19.29 8.27
C GLN A 117 3.89 18.19 8.29
N LEU A 118 4.27 17.01 8.77
CA LEU A 118 3.37 15.86 8.92
C LEU A 118 3.18 15.55 10.41
N ILE A 119 1.94 15.61 10.87
CA ILE A 119 1.57 15.39 12.27
C ILE A 119 0.79 14.07 12.35
N ARG A 120 1.30 13.12 13.13
CA ARG A 120 0.66 11.83 13.41
C ARG A 120 -0.09 11.87 14.73
N ARG A 121 -1.28 11.27 14.78
CA ARG A 121 -2.12 11.20 15.98
C ARG A 121 -2.82 9.84 16.08
N ASN A 122 -3.22 9.48 17.30
CA ASN A 122 -4.12 8.36 17.58
C ASN A 122 -3.65 7.03 16.97
N THR A 123 -2.36 6.72 17.15
CA THR A 123 -1.79 5.46 16.66
C THR A 123 -2.28 4.28 17.48
N VAL A 124 -2.73 3.23 16.83
CA VAL A 124 -3.00 1.92 17.41
C VAL A 124 -2.16 0.87 16.70
N ILE A 125 -1.59 -0.08 17.44
CA ILE A 125 -0.73 -1.13 16.90
C ILE A 125 -1.23 -2.47 17.42
N PHE A 126 -1.37 -3.44 16.52
CA PHE A 126 -1.79 -4.80 16.84
C PHE A 126 -0.80 -5.82 16.30
N PHE A 127 -0.58 -6.86 17.08
CA PHE A 127 0.34 -7.95 16.74
C PHE A 127 -0.41 -9.26 16.52
N ARG A 128 0.13 -10.05 15.60
CA ARG A 128 -0.12 -11.47 15.41
C ARG A 128 1.22 -12.18 15.30
N THR A 129 1.21 -13.49 15.18
CA THR A 129 2.43 -14.29 15.12
C THR A 129 3.36 -13.88 13.99
N ASP A 130 2.81 -13.64 12.79
CA ASP A 130 3.59 -13.47 11.56
C ASP A 130 3.46 -12.07 10.94
N PHE A 131 2.58 -11.23 11.50
CA PHE A 131 2.39 -9.87 11.03
C PHE A 131 1.93 -8.95 12.16
N ALA A 132 2.12 -7.67 11.94
CA ALA A 132 1.52 -6.62 12.76
C ALA A 132 0.85 -5.60 11.85
N TRP A 133 -0.05 -4.82 12.39
CA TRP A 133 -0.61 -3.69 11.69
C TRP A 133 -0.76 -2.51 12.62
N ALA A 134 -0.60 -1.32 12.04
CA ALA A 134 -0.78 -0.05 12.73
C ALA A 134 -1.78 0.79 11.96
N SER A 135 -2.61 1.52 12.66
CA SER A 135 -3.47 2.54 12.06
C SER A 135 -3.32 3.84 12.81
N TYR A 136 -3.27 4.95 12.09
CA TYR A 136 -3.14 6.28 12.68
C TYR A 136 -3.81 7.34 11.81
N GLN A 137 -4.12 8.47 12.44
CA GLN A 137 -4.55 9.70 11.76
C GLN A 137 -3.34 10.58 11.47
N TRP A 138 -3.43 11.33 10.39
CA TRP A 138 -2.40 12.29 10.03
C TRP A 138 -2.98 13.61 9.55
N GLU A 139 -2.20 14.66 9.72
CA GLU A 139 -2.43 16.00 9.21
C GLU A 139 -1.17 16.47 8.51
N LEU A 140 -1.30 16.94 7.28
CA LEU A 140 -0.22 17.44 6.45
C LEU A 140 -0.43 18.93 6.23
N LEU A 141 0.54 19.73 6.68
CA LEU A 141 0.62 21.16 6.43
C LEU A 141 1.76 21.43 5.47
N ALA A 142 1.53 22.25 4.47
CA ALA A 142 2.54 22.63 3.47
C ALA A 142 2.15 23.93 2.77
N THR A 143 3.02 24.41 1.91
CA THR A 143 2.72 25.44 0.93
C THR A 143 2.80 24.83 -0.47
N VAL A 144 1.81 25.10 -1.32
CA VAL A 144 1.76 24.65 -2.70
C VAL A 144 1.48 25.83 -3.59
N GLY A 145 2.44 26.17 -4.47
CA GLY A 145 2.31 27.33 -5.35
C GLY A 145 2.08 28.65 -4.60
N GLY A 146 2.74 28.81 -3.45
CA GLY A 146 2.63 29.99 -2.59
C GLY A 146 1.35 30.07 -1.75
N ARG A 147 0.52 29.03 -1.74
CA ARG A 147 -0.71 28.96 -0.95
C ARG A 147 -0.63 27.92 0.15
N ALA A 148 -1.19 28.23 1.32
CA ALA A 148 -1.28 27.26 2.40
C ALA A 148 -2.11 26.04 1.94
N PHE A 149 -1.56 24.86 2.20
CA PHE A 149 -2.18 23.57 1.93
C PHE A 149 -2.32 22.81 3.24
N ASN A 150 -3.52 22.31 3.49
CA ASN A 150 -3.82 21.44 4.63
C ASN A 150 -4.59 20.22 4.11
N ALA A 151 -4.08 19.05 4.48
CA ALA A 151 -4.78 17.79 4.20
C ALA A 151 -4.72 16.90 5.45
N ARG A 152 -5.72 16.06 5.62
CA ARG A 152 -5.77 15.11 6.72
C ARG A 152 -6.36 13.79 6.25
N GLY A 153 -6.04 12.74 6.98
CA GLY A 153 -6.53 11.43 6.61
C GLY A 153 -6.17 10.35 7.60
N GLN A 154 -6.19 9.14 7.12
CA GLN A 154 -5.85 7.95 7.88
C GLN A 154 -4.91 7.08 7.08
N THR A 155 -4.01 6.39 7.80
CA THR A 155 -3.11 5.40 7.21
C THR A 155 -3.21 4.10 7.99
N THR A 156 -3.23 2.99 7.28
CA THR A 156 -3.02 1.65 7.82
C THR A 156 -1.75 1.08 7.22
N LEU A 157 -0.85 0.63 8.08
CA LEU A 157 0.38 -0.05 7.71
C LEU A 157 0.28 -1.52 8.13
N VAL A 158 0.66 -2.43 7.26
CA VAL A 158 0.85 -3.84 7.58
C VAL A 158 2.34 -4.14 7.58
N PHE A 159 2.82 -4.71 8.67
CA PHE A 159 4.19 -5.15 8.83
C PHE A 159 4.25 -6.66 8.67
N GLY A 160 5.15 -7.12 7.83
CA GLY A 160 5.50 -8.52 7.66
C GLY A 160 6.95 -8.77 8.05
N LYS A 161 7.23 -10.03 8.37
CA LYS A 161 8.59 -10.46 8.62
C LYS A 161 9.31 -10.69 7.29
N THR A 162 10.40 -9.98 7.05
CA THR A 162 11.26 -10.08 5.87
C THR A 162 12.68 -10.36 6.33
N GLY A 163 13.14 -11.61 6.21
CA GLY A 163 14.39 -12.05 6.82
C GLY A 163 14.35 -11.86 8.34
N ASP A 164 15.29 -11.09 8.86
CA ASP A 164 15.39 -10.78 10.30
C ASP A 164 14.71 -9.46 10.70
N LYS A 165 14.01 -8.82 9.76
CA LYS A 165 13.40 -7.50 9.98
C LYS A 165 11.89 -7.58 9.87
N TRP A 166 11.23 -6.65 10.56
CA TRP A 166 9.83 -6.35 10.37
C TRP A 166 9.73 -5.10 9.51
N LEU A 167 9.22 -5.26 8.29
CA LEU A 167 9.12 -4.20 7.31
C LEU A 167 7.66 -3.96 6.93
N ILE A 168 7.35 -2.75 6.51
CA ILE A 168 6.04 -2.41 5.96
C ILE A 168 5.91 -3.10 4.61
N VAL A 169 4.96 -4.00 4.49
CA VAL A 169 4.62 -4.73 3.25
C VAL A 169 3.39 -4.16 2.56
N HIS A 170 2.58 -3.40 3.30
CA HIS A 170 1.42 -2.71 2.74
C HIS A 170 1.19 -1.37 3.44
N ASN A 171 0.90 -0.35 2.66
CA ASN A 171 0.51 0.98 3.11
C ASN A 171 -0.78 1.38 2.41
N HIS A 172 -1.83 1.57 3.18
CA HIS A 172 -3.07 2.17 2.71
C HIS A 172 -3.26 3.53 3.35
N THR A 173 -3.24 4.57 2.55
CA THR A 173 -3.45 5.95 2.99
C THR A 173 -4.68 6.54 2.29
N SER A 174 -5.63 7.02 3.07
CA SER A 174 -6.79 7.76 2.56
C SER A 174 -6.74 9.20 3.04
N GLN A 175 -7.07 10.11 2.14
CA GLN A 175 -7.24 11.53 2.46
C GLN A 175 -8.73 11.82 2.65
N ILE A 176 -9.07 12.58 3.68
CA ILE A 176 -10.38 13.16 3.83
C ILE A 176 -10.40 14.41 2.96
N CYS A 177 -11.21 14.41 1.92
CA CYS A 177 -11.51 15.64 1.22
C CYS A 177 -12.32 16.52 2.17
N ASP A 178 -11.77 17.64 2.62
CA ASP A 178 -12.58 18.67 3.21
C ASP A 178 -13.55 19.12 2.10
N VAL A 179 -14.81 18.74 2.23
CA VAL A 179 -15.88 19.35 1.44
C VAL A 179 -15.84 20.81 1.84
N SER A 180 -15.18 21.63 1.05
CA SER A 180 -15.09 23.08 1.26
C SER A 180 -16.50 23.55 1.61
N ALA A 181 -16.63 24.27 2.73
CA ALA A 181 -17.88 24.94 3.05
C ALA A 181 -18.36 25.66 1.78
N PRO A 182 -19.62 25.53 1.38
CA PRO A 182 -20.11 26.13 0.14
C PRO A 182 -19.65 27.57 0.10
N THR A 183 -18.97 27.95 -0.97
CA THR A 183 -18.56 29.35 -1.19
C THR A 183 -19.76 30.22 -0.93
N PRO A 184 -19.70 31.19 0.01
CA PRO A 184 -20.84 32.08 0.25
C PRO A 184 -21.29 32.66 -1.10
N ALA A 185 -22.56 32.50 -1.41
CA ALA A 185 -23.13 33.09 -2.63
C ALA A 185 -22.69 34.54 -2.73
N PRO A 186 -22.24 35.04 -3.90
CA PRO A 186 -21.87 36.43 -4.05
C PRO A 186 -23.02 37.28 -3.53
N ALA A 187 -22.71 38.19 -2.60
CA ALA A 187 -23.71 39.09 -2.01
C ALA A 187 -24.50 39.73 -3.14
N ALA A 188 -25.81 39.54 -3.10
CA ALA A 188 -26.69 40.14 -4.08
C ALA A 188 -26.38 41.66 -4.17
N ALA A 189 -26.04 42.11 -5.37
CA ALA A 189 -25.79 43.52 -5.62
C ALA A 189 -27.00 44.30 -5.12
N LYS A 190 -26.81 45.26 -4.21
CA LYS A 190 -27.83 46.15 -3.77
C LYS A 190 -28.41 46.84 -5.01
N PRO A 191 -29.75 46.85 -5.21
CA PRO A 191 -30.33 47.68 -6.26
C PRO A 191 -29.90 49.14 -6.00
N GLY A 192 -29.26 49.72 -7.01
CA GLY A 192 -28.93 51.15 -6.94
C GLY A 192 -30.18 51.97 -6.88
N ASN A 193 -30.19 52.94 -5.96
CA ASN A 193 -31.16 54.03 -5.93
C ASN A 193 -31.00 54.94 -7.14
#